data_9c9094b58bee524b39b2596f24775cc5
#
_entry.id   9c9094b58bee524b39b2596f24775cc5
#
_cell.length_a   1.000
_cell.length_b   1.000
_cell.length_c   1.000
_cell.angle_alpha   90.00
_cell.angle_beta   90.00
_cell.angle_gamma   90.00
#
_symmetry.space_group_name_H-M   'P 1'
#
loop_
_entity.id
_entity.type
_entity.pdbx_description
1 polymer ?
#
loop_
_entity_poly.entity_id
_entity_poly.type
_entity_poly.pdbx_seq_one_letter_code
_entity_poly.pdbx_strand_id
1 'polypeptide(L)'
;GHKLDESAEELSRQVDEEEKEINEACDLLSDIRFTATKYSNSIKVVKGSYEALLRQVSTIVNDEGKTDWKLFTDKDKLLFQNTVLLVGLLYKMCGVNLVINDDGDGSAVRVNHDGVNSAIDQSEDINRKIGEHDS
;
A
#
# COMPACT_ATOMS: atom_id res chain seq x y z
N GLY A 1 24.63 36.84 36.57
CA GLY A 1 25.42 35.94 37.33
C GLY A 1 25.59 34.58 36.71
N HIS A 2 26.47 33.83 37.31
CA HIS A 2 26.84 32.49 36.79
C HIS A 2 25.65 31.55 36.68
N LYS A 3 24.71 31.57 37.63
CA LYS A 3 23.52 30.75 37.66
C LYS A 3 22.53 31.12 36.55
N LEU A 4 22.43 32.40 36.19
CA LEU A 4 21.56 32.87 35.12
C LEU A 4 22.08 32.41 33.76
N ASP A 5 23.43 32.41 33.57
CA ASP A 5 24.05 31.97 32.34
C ASP A 5 23.88 30.47 32.16
N GLU A 6 24.03 29.66 33.23
CA GLU A 6 23.81 28.21 33.19
C GLU A 6 22.34 27.89 32.88
N SER A 7 21.39 28.66 33.46
CA SER A 7 19.98 28.46 33.19
C SER A 7 19.61 28.82 31.76
N ALA A 8 20.22 29.87 31.20
CA ALA A 8 20.01 30.29 29.84
C ALA A 8 20.58 29.28 28.87
N GLU A 9 21.75 28.71 29.15
CA GLU A 9 22.36 27.66 28.34
C GLU A 9 21.55 26.39 28.37
N GLU A 10 21.03 25.98 29.54
CA GLU A 10 20.17 24.80 29.67
C GLU A 10 18.87 24.97 28.90
N LEU A 11 18.22 26.13 28.98
CA LEU A 11 17.01 26.42 28.26
C LEU A 11 17.25 26.39 26.74
N SER A 12 18.37 27.00 26.29
CA SER A 12 18.76 26.99 24.88
C SER A 12 18.97 25.56 24.38
N ARG A 13 19.62 24.71 25.17
CA ARG A 13 19.85 23.32 24.85
C ARG A 13 18.51 22.54 24.73
N GLN A 14 17.60 22.78 25.65
CA GLN A 14 16.28 22.15 25.64
C GLN A 14 15.48 22.56 24.39
N VAL A 15 15.51 23.83 24.04
CA VAL A 15 14.83 24.34 22.83
C VAL A 15 15.42 23.71 21.59
N ASP A 16 16.75 23.60 21.50
CA ASP A 16 17.42 22.97 20.36
C ASP A 16 17.06 21.48 20.23
N GLU A 17 16.97 20.76 21.35
CA GLU A 17 16.53 19.36 21.38
C GLU A 17 15.08 19.21 20.93
N GLU A 18 14.19 20.07 21.42
CA GLU A 18 12.77 20.06 21.01
C GLU A 18 12.61 20.38 19.54
N GLU A 19 13.37 21.34 19.03
CA GLU A 19 13.36 21.69 17.62
C GLU A 19 13.81 20.51 16.76
N LYS A 20 14.86 19.81 17.17
CA LYS A 20 15.35 18.60 16.51
C LYS A 20 14.29 17.51 16.48
N GLU A 21 13.62 17.26 17.62
CA GLU A 21 12.55 16.26 17.71
C GLU A 21 11.37 16.61 16.82
N ILE A 22 11.00 17.88 16.77
CA ILE A 22 9.91 18.35 15.89
C ILE A 22 10.30 18.15 14.42
N ASN A 23 11.53 18.48 14.04
CA ASN A 23 12.01 18.30 12.67
C ASN A 23 12.03 16.82 12.28
N GLU A 24 12.48 15.94 13.18
CA GLU A 24 12.47 14.49 12.96
C GLU A 24 11.04 13.96 12.80
N ALA A 25 10.10 14.46 13.61
CA ALA A 25 8.69 14.07 13.51
C ALA A 25 8.10 14.56 12.18
N CYS A 26 8.42 15.76 11.75
CA CYS A 26 7.96 16.29 10.46
C CYS A 26 8.52 15.48 9.28
N ASP A 27 9.79 15.09 9.35
CA ASP A 27 10.40 14.25 8.31
C ASP A 27 9.72 12.89 8.24
N LEU A 28 9.43 12.28 9.40
CA LEU A 28 8.74 11.01 9.46
C LEU A 28 7.32 11.13 8.87
N LEU A 29 6.59 12.18 9.24
CA LEU A 29 5.24 12.42 8.72
C LEU A 29 5.26 12.62 7.19
N SER A 30 6.25 13.34 6.68
CA SER A 30 6.43 13.54 5.25
C SER A 30 6.70 12.22 4.53
N ASP A 31 7.54 11.36 5.12
CA ASP A 31 7.84 10.05 4.57
C ASP A 31 6.61 9.13 4.57
N ILE A 32 5.86 9.14 5.66
CA ILE A 32 4.59 8.39 5.77
C ILE A 32 3.63 8.85 4.68
N ARG A 33 3.46 10.16 4.52
CA ARG A 33 2.54 10.74 3.55
C ARG A 33 2.94 10.38 2.12
N PHE A 34 4.21 10.51 1.79
CA PHE A 34 4.73 10.16 0.47
C PHE A 34 4.51 8.67 0.17
N THR A 35 4.84 7.81 1.13
CA THR A 35 4.72 6.35 0.99
C THR A 35 3.24 5.94 0.89
N ALA A 36 2.37 6.54 1.69
CA ALA A 36 0.93 6.29 1.65
C ALA A 36 0.34 6.66 0.29
N THR A 37 0.74 7.81 -0.27
CA THR A 37 0.29 8.25 -1.59
C THR A 37 0.76 7.30 -2.69
N LYS A 38 2.02 6.92 -2.66
CA LYS A 38 2.62 5.97 -3.60
C LYS A 38 1.89 4.62 -3.54
N TYR A 39 1.64 4.12 -2.34
CA TYR A 39 0.97 2.84 -2.13
C TYR A 39 -0.50 2.90 -2.54
N SER A 40 -1.19 3.96 -2.18
CA SER A 40 -2.58 4.20 -2.60
C SER A 40 -2.71 4.20 -4.12
N ASN A 41 -1.78 4.86 -4.82
CA ASN A 41 -1.79 4.88 -6.28
C ASN A 41 -1.59 3.48 -6.87
N SER A 42 -0.72 2.67 -6.27
CA SER A 42 -0.51 1.28 -6.68
C SER A 42 -1.77 0.43 -6.48
N ILE A 43 -2.44 0.58 -5.34
CA ILE A 43 -3.71 -0.11 -5.05
C ILE A 43 -4.78 0.30 -6.08
N LYS A 44 -4.87 1.57 -6.42
CA LYS A 44 -5.82 2.08 -7.42
C LYS A 44 -5.62 1.45 -8.79
N VAL A 45 -4.38 1.23 -9.19
CA VAL A 45 -4.07 0.54 -10.47
C VAL A 45 -4.62 -0.89 -10.45
N VAL A 46 -4.35 -1.63 -9.38
CA VAL A 46 -4.84 -3.01 -9.23
C VAL A 46 -6.39 -3.04 -9.17
N LYS A 47 -6.98 -2.10 -8.44
CA LYS A 47 -8.43 -1.95 -8.37
C LYS A 47 -9.05 -1.71 -9.76
N GLY A 48 -8.43 -0.85 -10.56
CA GLY A 48 -8.87 -0.58 -11.93
C GLY A 48 -8.85 -1.84 -12.80
N SER A 49 -7.78 -2.62 -12.69
CA SER A 49 -7.67 -3.91 -13.40
C SER A 49 -8.75 -4.89 -12.93
N TYR A 50 -8.97 -4.97 -11.63
CA TYR A 50 -10.04 -5.82 -11.05
C TYR A 50 -11.42 -5.42 -11.57
N GLU A 51 -11.74 -4.14 -11.55
CA GLU A 51 -13.02 -3.62 -12.02
C GLU A 51 -13.24 -3.93 -13.51
N ALA A 52 -12.19 -3.85 -14.33
CA ALA A 52 -12.26 -4.18 -15.74
C ALA A 52 -12.58 -5.67 -15.96
N LEU A 53 -11.91 -6.55 -15.22
CA LEU A 53 -12.20 -7.99 -15.30
C LEU A 53 -13.60 -8.32 -14.76
N LEU A 54 -14.00 -7.64 -13.68
CA LEU A 54 -15.32 -7.85 -13.09
C LEU A 54 -16.45 -7.49 -14.08
N ARG A 55 -16.27 -6.43 -14.86
CA ARG A 55 -17.24 -6.08 -15.92
C ARG A 55 -17.37 -7.19 -16.96
N GLN A 56 -16.25 -7.80 -17.34
CA GLN A 56 -16.24 -8.93 -18.28
C GLN A 56 -16.94 -10.16 -17.69
N VAL A 57 -16.69 -10.45 -16.40
CA VAL A 57 -17.37 -11.53 -15.68
C VAL A 57 -18.88 -11.28 -15.66
N SER A 58 -19.28 -10.04 -15.35
CA SER A 58 -20.71 -9.66 -15.33
C SER A 58 -21.37 -9.87 -16.68
N THR A 59 -20.69 -9.58 -17.78
CA THR A 59 -21.17 -9.83 -19.13
C THR A 59 -21.43 -11.32 -19.35
N ILE A 60 -20.48 -12.18 -18.96
CA ILE A 60 -20.60 -13.63 -19.11
C ILE A 60 -21.80 -14.17 -18.31
N VAL A 61 -21.91 -13.75 -17.05
CA VAL A 61 -22.97 -14.26 -16.15
C VAL A 61 -24.33 -13.68 -16.49
N ASN A 62 -24.42 -12.37 -16.68
CA ASN A 62 -25.70 -11.67 -16.81
C ASN A 62 -26.21 -11.60 -18.25
N ASP A 63 -25.32 -11.26 -19.20
CA ASP A 63 -25.73 -11.04 -20.59
C ASP A 63 -25.75 -12.33 -21.40
N GLU A 64 -24.77 -13.22 -21.17
CA GLU A 64 -24.71 -14.52 -21.83
C GLU A 64 -25.46 -15.60 -21.05
N GLY A 65 -25.87 -15.32 -19.82
CA GLY A 65 -26.62 -16.24 -18.97
C GLY A 65 -25.86 -17.48 -18.52
N LYS A 66 -24.54 -17.44 -18.54
CA LYS A 66 -23.71 -18.57 -18.12
C LYS A 66 -23.55 -18.59 -16.61
N THR A 67 -24.25 -19.50 -15.95
CA THR A 67 -24.20 -19.67 -14.49
C THR A 67 -23.64 -21.03 -14.05
N ASP A 68 -23.34 -21.91 -15.00
CA ASP A 68 -22.75 -23.22 -14.75
C ASP A 68 -21.32 -23.22 -15.28
N TRP A 69 -20.36 -23.62 -14.43
CA TRP A 69 -18.94 -23.71 -14.79
C TRP A 69 -18.70 -24.56 -16.04
N LYS A 70 -19.54 -25.56 -16.27
CA LYS A 70 -19.44 -26.44 -17.45
C LYS A 70 -19.70 -25.71 -18.75
N LEU A 71 -20.42 -24.59 -18.70
CA LEU A 71 -20.74 -23.77 -19.87
C LEU A 71 -19.63 -22.79 -20.21
N PHE A 72 -18.65 -22.63 -19.34
CA PHE A 72 -17.56 -21.66 -19.50
C PHE A 72 -16.52 -22.22 -20.48
N THR A 73 -16.06 -21.36 -21.39
CA THR A 73 -14.90 -21.63 -22.22
C THR A 73 -13.64 -21.57 -21.39
N ASP A 74 -12.52 -22.06 -21.93
CA ASP A 74 -11.24 -21.95 -21.23
C ASP A 74 -10.86 -20.49 -21.00
N LYS A 75 -11.18 -19.59 -21.92
CA LYS A 75 -10.97 -18.15 -21.76
C LYS A 75 -11.85 -17.59 -20.64
N ASP A 76 -13.11 -18.00 -20.54
CA ASP A 76 -14.00 -17.58 -19.45
C ASP A 76 -13.44 -18.03 -18.09
N LYS A 77 -12.97 -19.27 -17.99
CA LYS A 77 -12.38 -19.81 -16.76
C LYS A 77 -11.14 -19.04 -16.35
N LEU A 78 -10.27 -18.70 -17.29
CA LEU A 78 -9.07 -17.92 -17.03
C LEU A 78 -9.45 -16.52 -16.53
N LEU A 79 -10.48 -15.90 -17.13
CA LEU A 79 -10.99 -14.60 -16.71
C LEU A 79 -11.44 -14.63 -15.24
N PHE A 80 -12.22 -15.65 -14.87
CA PHE A 80 -12.65 -15.82 -13.47
C PHE A 80 -11.47 -16.02 -12.53
N GLN A 81 -10.52 -16.87 -12.92
CA GLN A 81 -9.34 -17.13 -12.11
C GLN A 81 -8.51 -15.88 -11.90
N ASN A 82 -8.32 -15.08 -12.94
CA ASN A 82 -7.58 -13.81 -12.86
C ASN A 82 -8.32 -12.79 -12.00
N THR A 83 -9.65 -12.75 -12.09
CA THR A 83 -10.48 -11.87 -11.25
C THR A 83 -10.30 -12.21 -9.77
N VAL A 84 -10.36 -13.50 -9.42
CA VAL A 84 -10.14 -13.99 -8.05
C VAL A 84 -8.73 -13.67 -7.58
N LEU A 85 -7.74 -13.85 -8.46
CA LEU A 85 -6.34 -13.54 -8.14
C LEU A 85 -6.17 -12.06 -7.78
N LEU A 86 -6.81 -11.15 -8.53
CA LEU A 86 -6.74 -9.71 -8.24
C LEU A 86 -7.45 -9.35 -6.93
N VAL A 87 -8.55 -10.00 -6.60
CA VAL A 87 -9.22 -9.81 -5.29
C VAL A 87 -8.27 -10.20 -4.16
N GLY A 88 -7.64 -11.37 -4.29
CA GLY A 88 -6.67 -11.85 -3.30
C GLY A 88 -5.49 -10.90 -3.15
N LEU A 89 -4.99 -10.38 -4.27
CA LEU A 89 -3.90 -9.41 -4.28
C LEU A 89 -4.31 -8.10 -3.57
N LEU A 90 -5.49 -7.56 -3.87
CA LEU A 90 -6.01 -6.36 -3.22
C LEU A 90 -6.13 -6.56 -1.71
N TYR A 91 -6.66 -7.72 -1.30
CA TYR A 91 -6.79 -8.06 0.11
C TYR A 91 -5.42 -8.08 0.80
N LYS A 92 -4.44 -8.72 0.15
CA LYS A 92 -3.07 -8.79 0.67
C LYS A 92 -2.43 -7.40 0.76
N MET A 93 -2.60 -6.56 -0.27
CA MET A 93 -2.08 -5.19 -0.27
C MET A 93 -2.67 -4.35 0.86
N CYS A 94 -3.97 -4.50 1.13
CA CYS A 94 -4.63 -3.78 2.22
C CYS A 94 -4.13 -4.21 3.61
N GLY A 95 -3.52 -5.39 3.72
CA GLY A 95 -2.96 -5.90 4.97
C GLY A 95 -1.53 -5.46 5.27
N VAL A 96 -0.88 -4.75 4.35
CA VAL A 96 0.50 -4.29 4.56
C VAL A 96 0.49 -3.05 5.45
N ASN A 97 1.26 -3.09 6.53
CA ASN A 97 1.41 -1.94 7.42
C ASN A 97 2.37 -0.92 6.81
N LEU A 98 1.95 0.34 6.75
CA LEU A 98 2.80 1.44 6.27
C LEU A 98 3.87 1.82 7.28
N VAL A 99 3.61 1.58 8.56
CA VAL A 99 4.46 1.99 9.66
C VAL A 99 4.77 0.78 10.52
N ILE A 100 6.02 0.67 10.95
CA ILE A 100 6.50 -0.39 11.84
C ILE A 100 6.95 0.26 13.15
N ASN A 101 6.53 -0.35 14.27
CA ASN A 101 6.97 0.04 15.60
C ASN A 101 7.81 -1.11 16.18
N ASP A 102 9.13 -0.97 16.08
CA ASP A 102 10.07 -2.03 16.47
C ASP A 102 10.06 -2.31 17.97
N ASP A 103 9.77 -1.30 18.80
CA ASP A 103 9.80 -1.43 20.25
C ASP A 103 8.43 -1.71 20.88
N GLY A 104 7.34 -1.54 20.14
CA GLY A 104 6.00 -1.72 20.64
C GLY A 104 5.49 -0.58 21.54
N ASP A 105 6.33 0.41 21.85
CA ASP A 105 5.99 1.55 22.73
C ASP A 105 5.89 2.89 21.99
N GLY A 106 6.10 2.91 20.69
CA GLY A 106 6.05 4.10 19.86
C GLY A 106 7.32 4.91 19.78
N SER A 107 8.40 4.48 20.46
CA SER A 107 9.67 5.23 20.47
C SER A 107 10.51 5.00 19.23
N ALA A 108 10.29 3.91 18.50
CA ALA A 108 11.08 3.53 17.32
C ALA A 108 10.16 3.27 16.12
N VAL A 109 9.38 4.27 15.75
CA VAL A 109 8.47 4.20 14.61
C VAL A 109 9.22 4.51 13.33
N ARG A 110 9.04 3.68 12.31
CA ARG A 110 9.62 3.87 10.98
C ARG A 110 8.66 3.48 9.87
N VAL A 111 8.90 3.99 8.68
CA VAL A 111 8.11 3.62 7.50
C VAL A 111 8.56 2.26 6.98
N ASN A 112 7.59 1.41 6.65
CA ASN A 112 7.81 0.06 6.13
C ASN A 112 8.08 0.10 4.61
N HIS A 113 9.20 0.69 4.21
CA HIS A 113 9.56 0.81 2.80
C HIS A 113 9.70 -0.56 2.13
N ASP A 114 10.34 -1.52 2.79
CA ASP A 114 10.57 -2.85 2.22
C ASP A 114 9.25 -3.58 1.96
N GLY A 115 8.34 -3.57 2.92
CA GLY A 115 7.03 -4.22 2.77
C GLY A 115 6.19 -3.56 1.68
N VAL A 116 6.17 -2.23 1.65
CA VAL A 116 5.43 -1.47 0.64
C VAL A 116 5.99 -1.71 -0.76
N ASN A 117 7.31 -1.59 -0.92
CA ASN A 117 7.95 -1.79 -2.23
C ASN A 117 7.80 -3.23 -2.72
N SER A 118 7.91 -4.21 -1.83
CA SER A 118 7.70 -5.62 -2.17
C SER A 118 6.28 -5.87 -2.65
N ALA A 119 5.28 -5.29 -1.97
CA ALA A 119 3.88 -5.41 -2.36
C ALA A 119 3.61 -4.74 -3.71
N ILE A 120 4.18 -3.56 -3.94
CA ILE A 120 4.06 -2.86 -5.22
C ILE A 120 4.67 -3.69 -6.35
N ASP A 121 5.88 -4.20 -6.17
CA ASP A 121 6.57 -5.01 -7.18
C ASP A 121 5.78 -6.29 -7.51
N GLN A 122 5.25 -6.95 -6.50
CA GLN A 122 4.42 -8.14 -6.68
C GLN A 122 3.15 -7.80 -7.47
N SER A 123 2.51 -6.68 -7.14
CA SER A 123 1.28 -6.24 -7.81
C SER A 123 1.53 -5.92 -9.28
N GLU A 124 2.64 -5.26 -9.59
CA GLU A 124 3.01 -4.95 -10.97
C GLU A 124 3.29 -6.21 -11.76
N ASP A 125 3.98 -7.18 -11.17
CA ASP A 125 4.28 -8.47 -11.80
C ASP A 125 3.01 -9.25 -12.12
N ILE A 126 2.09 -9.36 -11.17
CA ILE A 126 0.82 -10.06 -11.36
C ILE A 126 -0.04 -9.35 -12.41
N ASN A 127 -0.13 -8.03 -12.32
CA ASN A 127 -0.92 -7.24 -13.27
C ASN A 127 -0.39 -7.38 -14.69
N ARG A 128 0.93 -7.39 -14.86
CA ARG A 128 1.57 -7.61 -16.15
C ARG A 128 1.26 -8.99 -16.72
N LYS A 129 1.35 -10.03 -15.89
CA LYS A 129 1.06 -11.41 -16.30
C LYS A 129 -0.40 -11.58 -16.74
N ILE A 130 -1.32 -10.94 -16.04
CA ILE A 130 -2.74 -10.95 -16.41
C ILE A 130 -2.93 -10.25 -17.76
N GLY A 131 -2.26 -9.13 -17.99
CA GLY A 131 -2.31 -8.43 -19.27
C GLY A 131 -1.76 -9.27 -20.43
N GLU A 132 -0.72 -10.05 -20.19
CA GLU A 132 -0.18 -10.98 -21.20
C GLU A 132 -1.18 -12.08 -21.60
N HIS A 133 -2.00 -12.55 -20.63
CA HIS A 133 -3.02 -13.55 -20.91
C HIS A 133 -4.21 -13.00 -21.69
N ASP A 134 -4.46 -11.69 -21.60
CA ASP A 134 -5.57 -11.03 -22.27
C ASP A 134 -5.29 -10.74 -23.76
N SER A 135 -4.03 -10.83 -24.17
CA SER A 135 -3.64 -10.63 -25.56
C SER A 135 -3.54 -11.97 -26.34
#